data_fc80bbdff84f25cf728052a497a314e7
#
_entry.id   fc80bbdff84f25cf728052a497a314e7
#
_cell.length_a   1.000
_cell.length_b   1.000
_cell.length_c   1.000
_cell.angle_alpha   90.00
_cell.angle_beta   90.00
_cell.angle_gamma   90.00
#
_symmetry.space_group_name_H-M   'P 1'
#
loop_
_entity.id
_entity.type
_entity.pdbx_description
1 polymer ?
#
loop_
_entity_poly.entity_id
_entity_poly.type
_entity_poly.pdbx_seq_one_letter_code
_entity_poly.pdbx_strand_id
1 'polypeptide(L)' 'MDMVGLQTFLTVKNVLNFTVAARELGYAQSTVSAQIKQLEEELGYPLFERS' A
#
# COMPACT_ATOMS: atom_id res chain seq x y z
N MET A 1 -9.18 -9.62 -0.22
CA MET A 1 -7.89 -9.07 -0.72
C MET A 1 -7.75 -9.44 -2.18
N ASP A 2 -7.55 -8.47 -3.03
CA ASP A 2 -7.36 -8.74 -4.45
C ASP A 2 -5.87 -8.64 -4.82
N MET A 3 -5.55 -9.01 -6.07
CA MET A 3 -4.16 -9.03 -6.51
C MET A 3 -3.55 -7.64 -6.55
N VAL A 4 -4.34 -6.63 -6.84
CA VAL A 4 -3.85 -5.25 -6.90
C VAL A 4 -3.43 -4.79 -5.51
N GLY A 5 -4.28 -5.03 -4.51
CA GLY A 5 -3.94 -4.66 -3.14
C GLY A 5 -2.70 -5.39 -2.63
N LEU A 6 -2.58 -6.68 -2.95
CA LEU A 6 -1.43 -7.46 -2.55
C LEU A 6 -0.15 -6.95 -3.23
N GLN A 7 -0.22 -6.65 -4.51
CA GLN A 7 0.93 -6.13 -5.25
C GLN A 7 1.37 -4.78 -4.69
N THR A 8 0.42 -3.92 -4.36
CA THR A 8 0.71 -2.63 -3.77
C THR A 8 1.41 -2.80 -2.41
N PHE A 9 0.88 -3.70 -1.57
CA PHE A 9 1.47 -3.99 -0.28
C PHE A 9 2.92 -4.47 -0.42
N LEU A 10 3.17 -5.41 -1.32
CA LEU A 10 4.52 -5.96 -1.51
C LEU A 10 5.48 -4.88 -2.00
N THR A 11 5.04 -4.01 -2.89
CA THR A 11 5.88 -2.92 -3.39
C THR A 11 6.22 -1.94 -2.28
N VAL A 12 5.23 -1.55 -1.47
CA VAL A 12 5.47 -0.64 -0.35
C VAL A 12 6.39 -1.27 0.67
N LYS A 13 6.21 -2.56 0.95
CA LYS A 13 7.05 -3.29 1.89
C LYS A 13 8.51 -3.30 1.44
N ASN A 14 8.75 -3.45 0.14
CA ASN A 14 10.11 -3.53 -0.38
C ASN A 14 10.82 -2.17 -0.34
N VAL A 15 10.13 -1.10 -0.71
CA VAL A 15 10.76 0.22 -0.80
C VAL A 15 10.58 1.05 0.46
N LEU A 16 9.63 0.69 1.32
CA LEU A 16 9.34 1.37 2.59
C LEU A 16 9.05 2.86 2.40
N ASN A 17 8.43 3.22 1.28
CA ASN A 17 8.14 4.61 0.96
C ASN A 17 6.95 4.64 0.00
N PHE A 18 5.84 5.24 0.45
CA PHE A 18 4.61 5.28 -0.33
C PHE A 18 4.77 6.06 -1.64
N THR A 19 5.54 7.15 -1.60
CA THR A 19 5.75 7.97 -2.79
C THR A 19 6.53 7.19 -3.86
N VAL A 20 7.60 6.51 -3.45
CA VAL A 20 8.40 5.72 -4.38
C VAL A 20 7.61 4.53 -4.89
N ALA A 21 6.87 3.86 -4.01
CA ALA A 21 6.04 2.73 -4.41
C ALA A 21 5.00 3.15 -5.44
N ALA A 22 4.35 4.30 -5.23
CA ALA A 22 3.37 4.82 -6.16
C ALA A 22 3.99 5.09 -7.53
N ARG A 23 5.19 5.64 -7.54
CA ARG A 23 5.91 5.90 -8.78
C ARG A 23 6.20 4.62 -9.54
N GLU A 24 6.67 3.59 -8.83
CA GLU A 24 6.98 2.31 -9.46
C GLU A 24 5.72 1.62 -9.99
N LEU A 25 4.60 1.76 -9.29
CA LEU A 25 3.34 1.15 -9.70
C LEU A 25 2.59 1.97 -10.75
N GLY A 26 2.97 3.24 -10.94
CA GLY A 26 2.27 4.11 -11.87
C GLY A 26 0.99 4.70 -11.28
N TYR A 27 0.90 4.82 -9.96
CA TYR A 27 -0.27 5.36 -9.27
C TYR A 27 0.08 6.68 -8.58
N ALA A 28 -0.97 7.44 -8.23
CA ALA A 28 -0.79 8.56 -7.31
C ALA A 28 -0.54 8.02 -5.91
N GLN A 29 0.20 8.76 -5.08
CA GLN A 29 0.49 8.35 -3.72
C GLN A 29 -0.78 8.17 -2.88
N SER A 30 -1.78 9.03 -3.12
CA SER A 30 -3.07 8.89 -2.43
C SER A 30 -3.77 7.57 -2.80
N THR A 31 -3.60 7.09 -4.02
CA THR A 31 -4.16 5.81 -4.46
C THR A 31 -3.49 4.66 -3.70
N VAL A 32 -2.17 4.70 -3.57
CA VAL A 32 -1.43 3.67 -2.83
C VAL A 32 -1.86 3.66 -1.37
N SER A 33 -1.96 4.84 -0.75
CA SER A 33 -2.40 4.94 0.64
C SER A 33 -3.80 4.38 0.84
N ALA A 34 -4.72 4.67 -0.09
CA ALA A 34 -6.09 4.17 -0.01
C ALA A 34 -6.13 2.64 -0.14
N GLN A 35 -5.34 2.08 -1.04
CA GLN A 35 -5.30 0.63 -1.22
C GLN A 35 -4.75 -0.07 0.02
N ILE A 36 -3.71 0.47 0.62
CA ILE A 36 -3.14 -0.10 1.84
C ILE A 36 -4.14 0.00 2.99
N LYS A 37 -4.83 1.14 3.12
CA LYS A 37 -5.83 1.31 4.15
C LYS A 37 -6.96 0.29 4.00
N GLN A 38 -7.43 0.07 2.78
CA GLN A 38 -8.47 -0.92 2.53
C GLN A 38 -8.01 -2.32 2.91
N LEU A 39 -6.78 -2.66 2.60
CA LEU A 39 -6.21 -3.95 2.95
C LEU A 39 -6.12 -4.10 4.47
N GLU A 40 -5.71 -3.06 5.17
CA GLU A 40 -5.66 -3.08 6.64
C GLU A 40 -7.04 -3.28 7.24
N GLU A 41 -8.06 -2.66 6.66
CA GLU A 41 -9.43 -2.83 7.13
C GLU A 41 -9.90 -4.27 6.93
N GLU A 42 -9.54 -4.90 5.83
CA GLU A 42 -9.89 -6.30 5.58
C GLU A 42 -9.20 -7.23 6.58
N LEU A 43 -7.96 -6.94 6.94
CA LEU A 43 -7.18 -7.76 7.86
C LEU A 43 -7.52 -7.47 9.33
N GLY A 44 -8.00 -6.27 9.62
CA GLY A 44 -8.37 -5.87 10.98
C GLY A 44 -7.21 -5.34 11.81
N TYR A 45 -6.06 -5.07 11.19
CA TYR A 45 -4.92 -4.48 11.90
C TYR A 45 -4.04 -3.72 10.91
N PRO A 46 -3.25 -2.74 11.40
CA PRO A 46 -2.36 -1.98 10.52
C PRO A 46 -1.18 -2.82 10.04
N LEU A 47 -0.79 -2.63 8.79
CA LEU A 47 0.35 -3.32 8.20
C LEU A 47 1.63 -2.51 8.33
N PHE A 48 1.52 -1.18 8.39
CA PHE A 48 2.66 -0.29 8.48
C PHE A 48 2.43 0.70 9.60
N GLU A 49 3.49 1.03 10.33
CA GLU A 49 3.43 2.11 11.30
C GLU A 49 3.41 3.44 10.56
N ARG A 50 2.48 4.30 10.93
CA ARG A 50 2.38 5.65 10.39
C ARG A 50 2.33 6.61 11.56
N SER A 51 3.24 7.53 11.55
CA SER A 51 3.26 8.56 12.58
C SER A 51 2.63 9.84 12.09
#